data_07165188aac49fb05e64ef3f77e11518
#
_entry.id   07165188aac49fb05e64ef3f77e11518
#
_cell.length_a   1.000
_cell.length_b   1.000
_cell.length_c   1.000
_cell.angle_alpha   90.00
_cell.angle_beta   90.00
_cell.angle_gamma   90.00
#
_symmetry.space_group_name_H-M   'P 1'
#
loop_
_entity.id
_entity.type
_entity.pdbx_description
1 polymer ?
#
loop_
_entity_poly.entity_id
_entity_poly.type
_entity_poly.pdbx_seq_one_letter_code
_entity_poly.pdbx_strand_id
1 'polypeptide(L)'
;MTGTQRTVHSLILVDCPEGAMITIDDINDAWGWCGLHAVAVLGSNPFGNLLLRDDDGRYWRLRPQDLLCEPVASNQAALDALAYNQTFLGEWYMPEMVSLAESTLGPLVDDCKYCLKIPRSLGGDYRRENLAMAPLPQLIRFAGEGAQQFSSLPGWGYSS
;
A
#
# COMPACT_ATOMS: atom_id res chain seq x y z
N MET A 1 -23.75 3.19 1.06
CA MET A 1 -23.39 3.36 0.67
C MET A 1 -22.73 3.03 0.03
N THR A 2 -22.76 2.99 -0.43
CA THR A 2 -21.73 2.80 -1.09
C THR A 2 -21.58 1.54 -1.83
N GLY A 3 -22.61 0.78 -1.99
CA GLY A 3 -22.57 -0.44 -2.75
C GLY A 3 -22.13 -0.21 -4.17
N THR A 4 -22.47 0.92 -4.74
CA THR A 4 -22.10 1.24 -6.10
C THR A 4 -20.59 1.35 -6.28
N GLN A 5 -19.95 2.02 -5.33
CA GLN A 5 -18.51 2.12 -5.40
C GLN A 5 -17.85 0.78 -5.26
N ARG A 6 -18.41 -0.05 -4.41
CA ARG A 6 -17.86 -1.34 -4.21
C ARG A 6 -17.87 -2.17 -5.46
N THR A 7 -18.87 -2.00 -6.29
CA THR A 7 -18.98 -2.79 -7.49
C THR A 7 -17.77 -2.64 -8.39
N VAL A 8 -17.30 -1.41 -8.58
CA VAL A 8 -16.18 -1.15 -9.46
C VAL A 8 -14.88 -1.61 -8.85
N HIS A 9 -14.74 -1.43 -7.54
CA HIS A 9 -13.46 -1.66 -6.91
C HIS A 9 -13.41 -2.97 -6.14
N SER A 10 -14.42 -3.81 -6.27
CA SER A 10 -14.51 -5.01 -5.45
C SER A 10 -13.36 -5.99 -5.67
N LEU A 11 -12.71 -5.91 -6.82
CA LEU A 11 -11.61 -6.82 -7.11
C LEU A 11 -10.32 -6.46 -6.38
N ILE A 12 -10.16 -5.21 -5.98
CA ILE A 12 -8.93 -4.77 -5.35
C ILE A 12 -9.13 -4.18 -3.96
N LEU A 13 -10.38 -3.87 -3.59
CA LEU A 13 -10.64 -3.31 -2.27
C LEU A 13 -10.63 -4.40 -1.20
N VAL A 14 -10.03 -4.08 -0.08
CA VAL A 14 -10.04 -4.92 1.09
C VAL A 14 -10.71 -4.11 2.19
N ASP A 15 -11.73 -4.69 2.84
CA ASP A 15 -12.41 -4.00 3.91
C ASP A 15 -11.45 -3.75 5.06
N CYS A 16 -11.39 -2.51 5.51
CA CYS A 16 -10.60 -2.15 6.68
C CYS A 16 -11.56 -1.91 7.83
N PRO A 17 -11.32 -2.52 8.99
CA PRO A 17 -12.11 -2.18 10.18
C PRO A 17 -11.96 -0.69 10.46
N GLU A 18 -13.00 -0.09 11.00
CA GLU A 18 -12.97 1.35 11.27
C GLU A 18 -11.81 1.76 12.16
N GLY A 19 -11.50 0.93 13.13
CA GLY A 19 -10.41 1.25 14.03
C GLY A 19 -9.05 1.22 13.37
N ALA A 20 -8.94 0.56 12.20
CA ALA A 20 -7.69 0.46 11.46
C ALA A 20 -7.55 1.53 10.42
N MET A 21 -8.52 2.43 10.32
CA MET A 21 -8.51 3.39 9.22
C MET A 21 -7.39 4.38 9.35
N ILE A 22 -6.70 4.55 8.24
CA ILE A 22 -5.68 5.59 8.13
C ILE A 22 -6.38 6.83 7.58
N THR A 23 -5.93 7.99 8.00
CA THR A 23 -6.52 9.24 7.51
C THR A 23 -5.73 9.74 6.30
N ILE A 24 -6.38 10.57 5.51
CA ILE A 24 -5.73 11.23 4.38
C ILE A 24 -4.55 12.08 4.87
N ASP A 25 -4.70 12.73 6.01
CA ASP A 25 -3.62 13.54 6.57
C ASP A 25 -2.41 12.67 6.92
N ASP A 26 -2.64 11.50 7.50
CA ASP A 26 -1.53 10.57 7.80
C ASP A 26 -0.75 10.24 6.54
N ILE A 27 -1.44 10.00 5.45
CA ILE A 27 -0.81 9.62 4.19
C ILE A 27 -0.01 10.78 3.62
N ASN A 28 -0.63 11.95 3.56
CA ASN A 28 0.03 13.11 2.95
C ASN A 28 1.17 13.62 3.82
N ASP A 29 1.06 13.51 5.14
CA ASP A 29 2.16 13.88 6.03
C ASP A 29 3.38 13.00 5.80
N ALA A 30 3.16 11.71 5.59
CA ALA A 30 4.25 10.76 5.43
C ALA A 30 4.81 10.73 4.02
N TRP A 31 3.98 10.95 3.01
CA TRP A 31 4.35 10.71 1.61
C TRP A 31 4.18 11.91 0.70
N GLY A 32 3.72 13.05 1.19
CA GLY A 32 3.53 14.23 0.35
C GLY A 32 4.81 14.71 -0.32
N TRP A 33 5.96 14.39 0.27
CA TRP A 33 7.26 14.80 -0.27
C TRP A 33 7.52 14.21 -1.67
N CYS A 34 6.89 13.10 -2.04
CA CYS A 34 7.12 12.49 -3.36
C CYS A 34 6.15 12.99 -4.43
N GLY A 35 5.38 14.02 -4.13
CA GLY A 35 4.43 14.60 -5.07
C GLY A 35 3.01 14.11 -4.94
N LEU A 36 2.75 13.24 -3.97
CA LEU A 36 1.42 12.72 -3.73
C LEU A 36 0.59 13.74 -2.97
N HIS A 37 -0.62 14.02 -3.48
CA HIS A 37 -1.64 14.77 -2.76
C HIS A 37 -2.90 13.92 -2.74
N ALA A 38 -2.94 12.95 -1.84
CA ALA A 38 -4.05 12.01 -1.77
C ALA A 38 -5.31 12.71 -1.29
N VAL A 39 -6.44 12.36 -1.91
CA VAL A 39 -7.76 12.84 -1.49
C VAL A 39 -8.68 11.69 -1.12
N ALA A 40 -8.33 10.44 -1.48
CA ALA A 40 -9.16 9.29 -1.15
C ALA A 40 -8.32 8.04 -1.06
N VAL A 41 -8.69 7.15 -0.13
CA VAL A 41 -8.15 5.81 -0.03
C VAL A 41 -9.19 4.88 -0.63
N LEU A 42 -8.84 4.17 -1.69
CA LEU A 42 -9.78 3.30 -2.40
C LEU A 42 -9.69 1.86 -1.93
N GLY A 43 -8.59 1.46 -1.35
CA GLY A 43 -8.46 0.10 -0.86
C GLY A 43 -7.12 -0.15 -0.21
N SER A 44 -7.03 -1.32 0.45
CA SER A 44 -5.78 -1.78 1.05
C SER A 44 -5.70 -3.28 0.91
N ASN A 45 -4.48 -3.82 1.02
CA ASN A 45 -4.29 -5.26 1.04
C ASN A 45 -3.70 -5.67 2.40
N PRO A 46 -3.55 -6.98 2.66
CA PRO A 46 -3.06 -7.42 3.98
C PRO A 46 -1.64 -6.95 4.33
N PHE A 47 -0.84 -6.55 3.36
CA PHE A 47 0.50 -6.00 3.61
C PHE A 47 0.52 -4.48 3.67
N GLY A 48 -0.65 -3.85 3.85
CA GLY A 48 -0.72 -2.42 4.02
C GLY A 48 -0.49 -1.61 2.76
N ASN A 49 -0.50 -2.26 1.59
CA ASN A 49 -0.46 -1.51 0.33
C ASN A 49 -1.77 -0.74 0.20
N LEU A 50 -1.69 0.49 -0.27
CA LEU A 50 -2.85 1.34 -0.44
C LEU A 50 -3.04 1.70 -1.90
N LEU A 51 -4.28 1.76 -2.31
CA LEU A 51 -4.65 2.34 -3.60
C LEU A 51 -5.28 3.69 -3.31
N LEU A 52 -4.72 4.74 -3.88
CA LEU A 52 -5.07 6.12 -3.54
C LEU A 52 -5.46 6.89 -4.80
N ARG A 53 -6.33 7.88 -4.63
CA ARG A 53 -6.62 8.84 -5.70
C ARG A 53 -6.09 10.20 -5.25
N ASP A 54 -5.45 10.91 -6.19
CA ASP A 54 -4.93 12.24 -5.89
C ASP A 54 -5.89 13.33 -6.37
N ASP A 55 -5.51 14.58 -6.14
CA ASP A 55 -6.36 15.73 -6.46
C ASP A 55 -6.44 16.02 -7.96
N ASP A 56 -5.57 15.39 -8.75
CA ASP A 56 -5.61 15.49 -10.21
C ASP A 56 -6.36 14.35 -10.87
N GLY A 57 -6.94 13.45 -10.08
CA GLY A 57 -7.65 12.30 -10.62
C GLY A 57 -6.78 11.15 -11.04
N ARG A 58 -5.51 11.18 -10.66
CA ARG A 58 -4.60 10.07 -10.89
C ARG A 58 -4.67 9.09 -9.72
N TYR A 59 -4.26 7.86 -9.98
CA TYR A 59 -4.31 6.80 -8.99
C TYR A 59 -2.90 6.33 -8.69
N TRP A 60 -2.64 6.10 -7.40
CA TRP A 60 -1.31 5.76 -6.90
C TRP A 60 -1.39 4.47 -6.11
N ARG A 61 -0.31 3.72 -6.12
CA ARG A 61 -0.16 2.56 -5.24
C ARG A 61 1.00 2.81 -4.30
N LEU A 62 0.74 2.66 -3.01
CA LEU A 62 1.73 2.81 -1.96
C LEU A 62 2.08 1.42 -1.46
N ARG A 63 3.36 1.08 -1.49
CA ARG A 63 3.86 -0.23 -1.08
C ARG A 63 4.87 -0.08 0.05
N PRO A 64 4.44 -0.22 1.31
CA PRO A 64 5.36 -0.04 2.43
C PRO A 64 6.55 -1.00 2.39
N GLN A 65 6.32 -2.25 1.98
CA GLN A 65 7.38 -3.24 1.96
C GLN A 65 8.49 -2.91 0.96
N ASP A 66 8.20 -2.06 0.00
CA ASP A 66 9.17 -1.64 -1.02
C ASP A 66 9.60 -0.20 -0.83
N LEU A 67 9.10 0.50 0.19
CA LEU A 67 9.33 1.93 0.41
C LEU A 67 9.02 2.72 -0.86
N LEU A 68 7.87 2.42 -1.49
CA LEU A 68 7.55 2.96 -2.80
C LEU A 68 6.12 3.45 -2.87
N CYS A 69 5.93 4.61 -3.49
CA CYS A 69 4.61 5.14 -3.81
C CYS A 69 4.69 5.72 -5.22
N GLU A 70 3.87 5.21 -6.12
CA GLU A 70 3.97 5.60 -7.52
C GLU A 70 2.60 5.61 -8.19
N PRO A 71 2.43 6.44 -9.24
CA PRO A 71 1.20 6.41 -10.01
C PRO A 71 1.03 5.08 -10.72
N VAL A 72 -0.20 4.57 -10.77
CA VAL A 72 -0.51 3.32 -11.47
C VAL A 72 -1.56 3.52 -12.55
N ALA A 73 -2.30 4.62 -12.52
CA ALA A 73 -3.30 4.90 -13.54
C ALA A 73 -3.50 6.41 -13.63
N SER A 74 -3.62 6.93 -14.83
CA SER A 74 -3.73 8.37 -15.05
C SER A 74 -5.17 8.87 -15.00
N ASN A 75 -6.14 7.95 -15.01
CA ASN A 75 -7.56 8.32 -14.96
C ASN A 75 -8.38 7.09 -14.57
N GLN A 76 -9.69 7.28 -14.47
CA GLN A 76 -10.60 6.22 -14.05
C GLN A 76 -10.61 5.06 -15.03
N ALA A 77 -10.56 5.33 -16.32
CA ALA A 77 -10.60 4.26 -17.33
C ALA A 77 -9.37 3.36 -17.20
N ALA A 78 -8.21 3.96 -16.97
CA ALA A 78 -6.98 3.20 -16.77
C ALA A 78 -7.04 2.36 -15.48
N LEU A 79 -7.64 2.91 -14.43
CA LEU A 79 -7.82 2.16 -13.20
C LEU A 79 -8.75 0.97 -13.43
N ASP A 80 -9.86 1.20 -14.14
CA ASP A 80 -10.80 0.13 -14.43
C ASP A 80 -10.12 -1.01 -15.19
N ALA A 81 -9.20 -0.68 -16.09
CA ALA A 81 -8.47 -1.68 -16.83
C ALA A 81 -7.59 -2.55 -15.93
N LEU A 82 -7.06 -1.98 -14.85
CA LEU A 82 -6.24 -2.74 -13.92
C LEU A 82 -7.04 -3.86 -13.23
N ALA A 83 -8.34 -3.66 -13.05
CA ALA A 83 -9.19 -4.67 -12.44
C ALA A 83 -9.27 -5.95 -13.27
N TYR A 84 -8.86 -5.91 -14.52
CA TYR A 84 -8.85 -7.06 -15.41
C TYR A 84 -7.44 -7.49 -15.80
N ASN A 85 -6.44 -6.87 -15.18
CA ASN A 85 -5.04 -7.19 -15.48
C ASN A 85 -4.54 -8.22 -14.46
N GLN A 86 -4.26 -9.42 -14.95
CA GLN A 86 -3.90 -10.54 -14.07
C GLN A 86 -2.59 -10.29 -13.32
N THR A 87 -1.63 -9.65 -13.98
CA THR A 87 -0.37 -9.33 -13.32
C THR A 87 -0.57 -8.36 -12.18
N PHE A 88 -1.34 -7.30 -12.44
CA PHE A 88 -1.63 -6.31 -11.39
C PHE A 88 -2.36 -6.96 -10.22
N LEU A 89 -3.37 -7.79 -10.50
CA LEU A 89 -4.16 -8.42 -9.45
C LEU A 89 -3.32 -9.37 -8.61
N GLY A 90 -2.43 -10.13 -9.24
CA GLY A 90 -1.54 -11.01 -8.49
C GLY A 90 -0.61 -10.25 -7.57
N GLU A 91 -0.08 -9.13 -8.04
CA GLU A 91 0.78 -8.28 -7.24
C GLU A 91 0.02 -7.58 -6.13
N TRP A 92 -1.23 -7.27 -6.37
CA TRP A 92 -2.07 -6.62 -5.36
C TRP A 92 -2.51 -7.58 -4.27
N TYR A 93 -2.99 -8.76 -4.63
CA TYR A 93 -3.51 -9.69 -3.64
C TYR A 93 -2.41 -10.45 -2.89
N MET A 94 -1.25 -10.62 -3.49
CA MET A 94 -0.09 -11.24 -2.85
C MET A 94 -0.43 -12.56 -2.15
N PRO A 95 -1.12 -13.50 -2.83
CA PRO A 95 -1.69 -14.65 -2.12
C PRO A 95 -0.65 -15.53 -1.44
N GLU A 96 0.50 -15.73 -2.06
CA GLU A 96 1.53 -16.59 -1.47
C GLU A 96 2.16 -15.96 -0.24
N MET A 97 2.43 -14.64 -0.31
CA MET A 97 3.02 -13.94 0.81
C MET A 97 2.04 -13.83 1.97
N VAL A 98 0.76 -13.61 1.66
CA VAL A 98 -0.28 -13.56 2.70
C VAL A 98 -0.39 -14.92 3.39
N SER A 99 -0.38 -15.99 2.61
CA SER A 99 -0.47 -17.34 3.16
C SER A 99 0.71 -17.64 4.07
N LEU A 100 1.92 -17.25 3.66
CA LEU A 100 3.10 -17.43 4.47
C LEU A 100 3.01 -16.62 5.76
N ALA A 101 2.56 -15.37 5.67
CA ALA A 101 2.43 -14.51 6.84
C ALA A 101 1.42 -15.07 7.83
N GLU A 102 0.27 -15.56 7.32
CA GLU A 102 -0.72 -16.17 8.19
C GLU A 102 -0.19 -17.40 8.90
N SER A 103 0.56 -18.24 8.20
CA SER A 103 1.10 -19.45 8.80
C SER A 103 2.20 -19.14 9.80
N THR A 104 2.86 -17.99 9.67
CA THR A 104 3.96 -17.61 10.54
C THR A 104 3.48 -16.84 11.76
N LEU A 105 2.56 -15.88 11.56
CA LEU A 105 2.16 -14.92 12.59
C LEU A 105 0.71 -15.09 13.03
N GLY A 106 -0.06 -15.93 12.34
CA GLY A 106 -1.49 -16.04 12.56
C GLY A 106 -2.26 -15.01 11.78
N PRO A 107 -3.59 -15.02 11.90
CA PRO A 107 -4.43 -14.05 11.18
C PRO A 107 -4.17 -12.65 11.68
N LEU A 108 -4.46 -11.66 10.82
CA LEU A 108 -4.29 -10.27 11.19
C LEU A 108 -5.16 -9.94 12.40
N VAL A 109 -4.57 -9.24 13.36
CA VAL A 109 -5.34 -8.68 14.47
C VAL A 109 -5.86 -7.32 14.05
N ASP A 110 -6.84 -6.81 14.80
CA ASP A 110 -7.47 -5.54 14.47
C ASP A 110 -6.43 -4.44 14.37
N ASP A 111 -6.61 -3.57 13.39
CA ASP A 111 -5.79 -2.38 13.17
C ASP A 111 -4.39 -2.67 12.65
N CYS A 112 -4.07 -3.94 12.39
CA CYS A 112 -2.72 -4.30 11.96
C CYS A 112 -2.70 -4.84 10.55
N LYS A 113 -1.52 -4.73 9.94
CA LYS A 113 -1.22 -5.33 8.66
C LYS A 113 0.08 -6.10 8.79
N TYR A 114 0.30 -7.08 7.92
CA TYR A 114 1.59 -7.73 7.81
C TYR A 114 2.60 -6.76 7.23
N CYS A 115 3.85 -6.89 7.64
CA CYS A 115 4.90 -6.04 7.11
C CYS A 115 6.24 -6.78 7.16
N LEU A 116 7.23 -6.19 6.54
CA LEU A 116 8.59 -6.69 6.57
C LEU A 116 9.40 -5.87 7.57
N LYS A 117 10.17 -6.56 8.42
CA LYS A 117 11.05 -5.87 9.36
C LYS A 117 12.10 -5.05 8.62
N ILE A 118 12.66 -5.65 7.55
CA ILE A 118 13.58 -4.96 6.65
C ILE A 118 12.89 -4.89 5.30
N PRO A 119 12.63 -3.67 4.79
CA PRO A 119 11.98 -3.53 3.49
C PRO A 119 12.78 -4.18 2.36
N ARG A 120 12.09 -4.58 1.30
CA ARG A 120 12.74 -5.22 0.16
C ARG A 120 13.79 -4.34 -0.48
N SER A 121 13.53 -3.05 -0.57
CA SER A 121 14.49 -2.12 -1.16
C SER A 121 15.75 -1.96 -0.33
N LEU A 122 15.73 -2.41 0.93
CA LEU A 122 16.91 -2.39 1.80
C LEU A 122 17.49 -3.79 2.00
N GLY A 123 17.11 -4.74 1.16
CA GLY A 123 17.67 -6.09 1.20
C GLY A 123 16.81 -7.11 1.90
N GLY A 124 15.64 -6.73 2.37
CA GLY A 124 14.74 -7.69 3.02
C GLY A 124 14.00 -8.54 2.02
N ASP A 125 13.38 -9.59 2.52
CA ASP A 125 12.56 -10.47 1.69
C ASP A 125 11.40 -10.99 2.52
N TYR A 126 10.62 -11.91 1.96
CA TYR A 126 9.43 -12.46 2.61
C TYR A 126 9.71 -13.70 3.45
N ARG A 127 10.93 -13.86 3.96
CA ARG A 127 11.23 -14.96 4.84
C ARG A 127 10.50 -14.81 6.17
N ARG A 128 10.23 -15.94 6.82
CA ARG A 128 9.49 -15.93 8.08
C ARG A 128 10.11 -15.01 9.11
N GLU A 129 11.42 -15.00 9.19
CA GLU A 129 12.13 -14.19 10.19
C GLU A 129 11.97 -12.70 9.95
N ASN A 130 11.63 -12.31 8.72
CA ASN A 130 11.49 -10.90 8.36
C ASN A 130 10.04 -10.42 8.39
N LEU A 131 9.10 -11.30 8.73
CA LEU A 131 7.68 -10.94 8.78
C LEU A 131 7.30 -10.41 10.14
N ALA A 132 6.42 -9.41 10.15
CA ALA A 132 5.93 -8.81 11.38
C ALA A 132 4.52 -8.27 11.13
N MET A 133 3.93 -7.70 12.17
CA MET A 133 2.64 -7.03 12.10
C MET A 133 2.78 -5.65 12.72
N ALA A 134 2.08 -4.67 12.15
CA ALA A 134 2.11 -3.30 12.68
C ALA A 134 0.78 -2.61 12.36
N PRO A 135 0.38 -1.66 13.20
CA PRO A 135 -0.79 -0.82 12.87
C PRO A 135 -0.57 -0.09 11.56
N LEU A 136 -1.62 0.01 10.75
CA LEU A 136 -1.50 0.60 9.42
C LEU A 136 -0.95 2.02 9.44
N PRO A 137 -1.43 2.94 10.29
CA PRO A 137 -0.87 4.30 10.28
C PRO A 137 0.62 4.32 10.60
N GLN A 138 1.06 3.49 11.54
CA GLN A 138 2.47 3.39 11.89
C GLN A 138 3.29 2.87 10.72
N LEU A 139 2.78 1.85 10.04
CA LEU A 139 3.47 1.26 8.90
C LEU A 139 3.65 2.29 7.78
N ILE A 140 2.60 3.04 7.47
CA ILE A 140 2.65 4.05 6.42
C ILE A 140 3.61 5.17 6.78
N ARG A 141 3.61 5.60 8.04
CA ARG A 141 4.51 6.65 8.50
C ARG A 141 5.96 6.21 8.44
N PHE A 142 6.26 5.02 8.96
CA PHE A 142 7.63 4.51 8.92
C PHE A 142 8.13 4.34 7.50
N ALA A 143 7.29 3.83 6.61
CA ALA A 143 7.69 3.64 5.22
C ALA A 143 7.96 4.97 4.53
N GLY A 144 7.11 5.98 4.81
CA GLY A 144 7.29 7.30 4.22
C GLY A 144 8.57 7.98 4.70
N GLU A 145 8.84 7.89 6.00
CA GLU A 145 10.05 8.46 6.56
C GLU A 145 11.29 7.78 6.01
N GLY A 146 11.26 6.45 5.92
CA GLY A 146 12.38 5.71 5.37
C GLY A 146 12.62 6.02 3.90
N ALA A 147 11.54 6.06 3.12
CA ALA A 147 11.65 6.35 1.70
C ALA A 147 12.21 7.76 1.48
N GLN A 148 11.74 8.74 2.24
CA GLN A 148 12.24 10.10 2.11
C GLN A 148 13.72 10.19 2.46
N GLN A 149 14.11 9.50 3.53
CA GLN A 149 15.49 9.52 3.99
C GLN A 149 16.45 9.00 2.92
N PHE A 150 16.02 7.98 2.16
CA PHE A 150 16.88 7.37 1.14
C PHE A 150 16.65 7.93 -0.25
N SER A 151 15.66 8.80 -0.43
CA SER A 151 15.26 9.26 -1.77
C SER A 151 16.35 10.04 -2.50
N SER A 152 17.28 10.65 -1.77
CA SER A 152 18.35 11.43 -2.37
C SER A 152 19.56 10.59 -2.75
N LEU A 153 19.56 9.29 -2.43
CA LEU A 153 20.72 8.46 -2.74
C LEU A 153 20.74 8.08 -4.22
N PRO A 154 21.92 8.04 -4.83
CA PRO A 154 22.02 7.62 -6.23
C PRO A 154 21.48 6.20 -6.39
N GLY A 155 20.73 5.99 -7.47
CA GLY A 155 20.17 4.68 -7.74
C GLY A 155 18.87 4.36 -7.01
N TRP A 156 18.40 5.26 -6.16
CA TRP A 156 17.13 5.07 -5.48
C TRP A 156 15.98 5.37 -6.45
N GLY A 157 14.81 4.76 -6.22
CA GLY A 157 13.69 4.83 -7.14
C GLY A 157 13.01 6.17 -7.28
N TYR A 158 13.34 7.15 -6.43
CA TYR A 158 12.71 8.48 -6.50
C TYR A 158 13.68 9.49 -7.07
N SER A 159 13.17 10.33 -7.96
CA SER A 159 13.94 11.49 -8.40
C SER A 159 13.43 12.72 -7.65
N SER A 160 14.31 13.55 -7.27
CA SER A 160 13.96 14.76 -6.52
C SER A 160 13.39 15.86 -7.39
#